data_48ec8a1030d1fbf1e2bc4c585b3b020d
#
_entry.id   48ec8a1030d1fbf1e2bc4c585b3b020d
#
_cell.length_a   1.000
_cell.length_b   1.000
_cell.length_c   1.000
_cell.angle_alpha   90.00
_cell.angle_beta   90.00
_cell.angle_gamma   90.00
#
_symmetry.space_group_name_H-M   'P 1'
#
loop_
_entity.id
_entity.type
_entity.pdbx_description
1 polymer ?
#
loop_
_entity_poly.entity_id
_entity_poly.type
_entity_poly.pdbx_seq_one_letter_code
_entity_poly.pdbx_strand_id
1 'polypeptide(L)'
;MKKQKDILYFRTGNTLLDLVVGGFPNIYGYPVGKFINIVGDKSAGKTFLANELIATAYHQFDKKKLKWVYDDCEAGYSFDSKAMYGFDILQDTKNSTTVEEVFVNISNFADSLKADQFGIYVIDSLDALASDEEKEQAADRIKTVNAGKNYDKGSYGLGKAKYLSKEFFRQLCSKLQDKNILVVIISQVRENIQPFSFEKYGRSGGKAMDFYAHTVLWLATLKRINKKGKSVGVVIKAKTTKSKTPRPFRDCQFSIIFDYGVDNIGSNLDYLYELRTDKGELTPAAKSIAWGYENKKQTLSIVKKFLKNIDFMPEGRKKNINAFEYFLHSGIEKINLEEALLFIENNPELRKLYNKEFGGLTGKTYSRDALIEYIESNNLENELIEKVIEKWEKIESEIASMRKKRYATQPRGEK
;
A
#
# COMPACT_ATOMS: atom_id res chain seq x y z
N MET A 1 -1.50 30.77 16.85
CA MET A 1 -1.06 29.50 16.25
C MET A 1 -2.29 28.78 15.68
N LYS A 2 -2.38 28.59 14.36
CA LYS A 2 -3.44 27.73 13.79
C LYS A 2 -3.25 26.32 14.38
N LYS A 3 -4.27 25.75 15.02
CA LYS A 3 -4.29 24.34 15.43
C LYS A 3 -3.92 23.53 14.21
N GLN A 4 -2.92 22.65 14.34
CA GLN A 4 -2.59 21.70 13.30
C GLN A 4 -3.88 20.87 13.09
N LYS A 5 -4.55 21.06 11.94
CA LYS A 5 -5.69 20.22 11.56
C LYS A 5 -5.17 18.78 11.51
N ASP A 6 -5.87 17.86 12.13
CA ASP A 6 -5.59 16.44 11.95
C ASP A 6 -5.64 16.13 10.46
N ILE A 7 -4.50 15.76 9.90
CA ILE A 7 -4.41 15.46 8.47
C ILE A 7 -5.10 14.12 8.27
N LEU A 8 -6.12 14.09 7.43
CA LEU A 8 -6.79 12.87 7.03
C LEU A 8 -5.97 12.15 5.95
N TYR A 9 -6.01 10.82 5.97
CA TYR A 9 -5.30 9.98 5.01
C TYR A 9 -6.27 9.02 4.31
N PHE A 10 -6.07 8.83 3.01
CA PHE A 10 -6.68 7.76 2.25
C PHE A 10 -5.77 6.53 2.28
N ARG A 11 -6.33 5.39 2.70
CA ARG A 11 -5.64 4.11 2.64
C ARG A 11 -5.45 3.68 1.19
N THR A 12 -4.33 3.04 0.91
CA THR A 12 -3.94 2.62 -0.45
C THR A 12 -4.56 1.29 -0.87
N GLY A 13 -5.15 0.55 0.06
CA GLY A 13 -5.59 -0.85 -0.13
C GLY A 13 -4.52 -1.89 0.20
N ASN A 14 -3.29 -1.45 0.46
CA ASN A 14 -2.20 -2.33 0.88
C ASN A 14 -1.51 -1.80 2.13
N THR A 15 -1.43 -2.62 3.18
CA THR A 15 -0.85 -2.22 4.47
C THR A 15 0.61 -1.78 4.36
N LEU A 16 1.43 -2.52 3.61
CA LEU A 16 2.85 -2.20 3.45
C LEU A 16 3.03 -0.88 2.68
N LEU A 17 2.21 -0.67 1.66
CA LEU A 17 2.24 0.58 0.89
C LEU A 17 1.79 1.77 1.73
N ASP A 18 0.78 1.61 2.59
CA ASP A 18 0.35 2.62 3.56
C ASP A 18 1.50 3.04 4.49
N LEU A 19 2.26 2.07 4.98
CA LEU A 19 3.44 2.30 5.83
C LEU A 19 4.56 3.04 5.07
N VAL A 20 4.82 2.63 3.82
CA VAL A 20 5.85 3.23 2.95
C VAL A 20 5.54 4.68 2.61
N VAL A 21 4.30 5.02 2.31
CA VAL A 21 3.92 6.38 1.89
C VAL A 21 3.61 7.29 3.07
N GLY A 22 3.11 6.74 4.18
CA GLY A 22 2.84 7.47 5.43
C GLY A 22 4.13 7.85 6.17
N GLY A 23 5.04 6.90 6.30
CA GLY A 23 6.40 7.12 6.81
C GLY A 23 6.52 7.46 8.29
N PHE A 24 5.46 7.32 9.10
CA PHE A 24 5.50 7.63 10.55
C PHE A 24 4.43 6.82 11.30
N PRO A 25 4.64 6.50 12.60
CA PRO A 25 3.60 5.86 13.42
C PRO A 25 2.27 6.62 13.35
N ASN A 26 1.19 5.90 13.19
CA ASN A 26 -0.18 6.42 13.07
C ASN A 26 -0.47 7.30 11.83
N ILE A 27 0.44 7.33 10.84
CA ILE A 27 0.24 8.01 9.55
C ILE A 27 0.30 6.96 8.46
N TYR A 28 -0.87 6.50 7.99
CA TYR A 28 -0.99 5.41 7.04
C TYR A 28 -1.75 5.86 5.79
N GLY A 29 -1.09 5.81 4.64
CA GLY A 29 -1.68 6.12 3.35
C GLY A 29 -1.35 7.52 2.82
N TYR A 30 -2.12 7.99 1.85
CA TYR A 30 -1.90 9.24 1.15
C TYR A 30 -2.62 10.42 1.84
N PRO A 31 -1.91 11.55 2.09
CA PRO A 31 -2.51 12.69 2.77
C PRO A 31 -3.51 13.44 1.88
N VAL A 32 -4.63 13.82 2.46
CA VAL A 32 -5.64 14.69 1.85
C VAL A 32 -5.11 16.12 1.72
N GLY A 33 -5.59 16.88 0.74
CA GLY A 33 -5.12 18.24 0.42
C GLY A 33 -3.78 18.27 -0.29
N LYS A 34 -3.41 17.16 -0.94
CA LYS A 34 -2.12 17.02 -1.64
C LYS A 34 -2.30 16.35 -3.00
N PHE A 35 -1.25 16.42 -3.81
CA PHE A 35 -1.15 15.52 -4.95
C PHE A 35 0.08 14.60 -4.83
N ILE A 36 -0.07 13.41 -5.39
CA ILE A 36 0.95 12.37 -5.44
C ILE A 36 1.21 11.98 -6.89
N ASN A 37 2.37 11.41 -7.15
CA ASN A 37 2.70 10.87 -8.46
C ASN A 37 3.07 9.39 -8.35
N ILE A 38 2.39 8.55 -9.12
CA ILE A 38 2.69 7.12 -9.28
C ILE A 38 3.39 6.94 -10.61
N VAL A 39 4.62 6.46 -10.57
CA VAL A 39 5.50 6.28 -11.72
C VAL A 39 5.80 4.81 -11.91
N GLY A 40 5.82 4.34 -13.11
CA GLY A 40 6.20 2.95 -13.39
C GLY A 40 6.17 2.65 -14.88
N ASP A 41 6.82 1.58 -15.24
CA ASP A 41 6.84 1.06 -16.59
C ASP A 41 5.47 0.49 -16.99
N LYS A 42 5.33 0.09 -18.26
CA LYS A 42 4.12 -0.59 -18.75
C LYS A 42 3.82 -1.83 -17.89
N SER A 43 2.56 -1.99 -17.53
CA SER A 43 2.07 -3.12 -16.71
C SER A 43 2.67 -3.21 -15.29
N ALA A 44 3.22 -2.11 -14.75
CA ALA A 44 3.71 -2.04 -13.37
C ALA A 44 2.60 -1.84 -12.31
N GLY A 45 1.32 -1.93 -12.68
CA GLY A 45 0.20 -1.87 -11.74
C GLY A 45 -0.28 -0.47 -11.36
N LYS A 46 0.12 0.59 -12.08
CA LYS A 46 -0.26 1.98 -11.78
C LYS A 46 -1.78 2.18 -11.72
N THR A 47 -2.48 1.78 -12.76
CA THR A 47 -3.95 1.83 -12.87
C THR A 47 -4.63 0.96 -11.81
N PHE A 48 -4.08 -0.23 -11.49
CA PHE A 48 -4.57 -1.07 -10.39
C PHE A 48 -4.52 -0.34 -9.05
N LEU A 49 -3.40 0.32 -8.73
CA LEU A 49 -3.28 1.06 -7.46
C LEU A 49 -4.23 2.25 -7.39
N ALA A 50 -4.51 2.93 -8.50
CA ALA A 50 -5.49 4.01 -8.53
C ALA A 50 -6.92 3.50 -8.30
N ASN A 51 -7.26 2.36 -8.90
CA ASN A 51 -8.55 1.69 -8.68
C ASN A 51 -8.69 1.21 -7.23
N GLU A 52 -7.65 0.57 -6.70
CA GLU A 52 -7.61 0.06 -5.32
C GLU A 52 -7.78 1.17 -4.29
N LEU A 53 -7.14 2.32 -4.52
CA LEU A 53 -7.32 3.51 -3.69
C LEU A 53 -8.78 3.98 -3.66
N ILE A 54 -9.43 4.09 -4.82
CA ILE A 54 -10.85 4.49 -4.89
C ILE A 54 -11.73 3.44 -4.22
N ALA A 55 -11.50 2.15 -4.48
CA ALA A 55 -12.26 1.06 -3.88
C ALA A 55 -12.12 1.03 -2.35
N THR A 56 -10.89 1.16 -1.85
CA THR A 56 -10.63 1.23 -0.41
C THR A 56 -11.30 2.44 0.23
N ALA A 57 -11.22 3.61 -0.40
CA ALA A 57 -11.89 4.80 0.10
C ALA A 57 -13.42 4.65 0.08
N TYR A 58 -13.99 4.01 -0.95
CA TYR A 58 -15.42 3.73 -1.04
C TYR A 58 -15.94 2.86 0.11
N HIS A 59 -15.13 1.93 0.61
CA HIS A 59 -15.46 1.09 1.77
C HIS A 59 -15.08 1.75 3.10
N GLN A 60 -14.11 2.66 3.12
CA GLN A 60 -13.64 3.37 4.32
C GLN A 60 -14.58 4.50 4.73
N PHE A 61 -15.16 5.23 3.78
CA PHE A 61 -15.96 6.42 4.02
C PHE A 61 -17.45 6.18 3.74
N ASP A 62 -18.31 7.01 4.35
CA ASP A 62 -19.71 7.10 3.95
C ASP A 62 -19.81 7.48 2.46
N LYS A 63 -20.54 6.69 1.70
CA LYS A 63 -20.76 6.87 0.25
C LYS A 63 -21.27 8.26 -0.15
N LYS A 64 -22.02 8.92 0.76
CA LYS A 64 -22.51 10.29 0.55
C LYS A 64 -21.41 11.34 0.70
N LYS A 65 -20.34 11.02 1.40
CA LYS A 65 -19.22 11.91 1.68
C LYS A 65 -18.05 11.74 0.73
N LEU A 66 -17.89 10.57 0.11
CA LEU A 66 -16.84 10.32 -0.87
C LEU A 66 -17.31 10.67 -2.27
N LYS A 67 -16.50 11.43 -3.00
CA LYS A 67 -16.62 11.71 -4.42
C LYS A 67 -15.32 11.37 -5.12
N TRP A 68 -15.39 10.89 -6.35
CA TRP A 68 -14.18 10.68 -7.15
C TRP A 68 -14.42 11.00 -8.62
N VAL A 69 -13.33 11.29 -9.31
CA VAL A 69 -13.23 11.40 -10.76
C VAL A 69 -12.04 10.56 -11.21
N TYR A 70 -12.28 9.70 -12.19
CA TYR A 70 -11.23 9.00 -12.90
C TYR A 70 -11.14 9.59 -14.30
N ASP A 71 -10.09 10.39 -14.55
CA ASP A 71 -9.82 11.05 -15.83
C ASP A 71 -8.93 10.16 -16.67
N ASP A 72 -9.57 9.33 -17.54
CA ASP A 72 -8.90 8.40 -18.45
C ASP A 72 -8.39 9.15 -19.68
N CYS A 73 -7.27 9.83 -19.53
CA CYS A 73 -6.65 10.62 -20.59
C CYS A 73 -6.10 9.74 -21.76
N GLU A 74 -5.89 8.44 -21.51
CA GLU A 74 -5.44 7.50 -22.53
C GLU A 74 -6.62 6.90 -23.32
N ALA A 75 -7.87 7.07 -22.87
CA ALA A 75 -9.07 6.43 -23.38
C ALA A 75 -8.89 4.89 -23.48
N GLY A 76 -8.19 4.31 -22.50
CA GLY A 76 -7.78 2.91 -22.49
C GLY A 76 -8.31 2.09 -21.32
N TYR A 77 -9.16 2.67 -20.46
CA TYR A 77 -9.68 1.97 -19.31
C TYR A 77 -10.58 0.80 -19.71
N SER A 78 -10.18 -0.40 -19.32
CA SER A 78 -10.87 -1.65 -19.68
C SER A 78 -11.11 -2.59 -18.49
N PHE A 79 -10.99 -2.08 -17.25
CA PHE A 79 -11.23 -2.87 -16.05
C PHE A 79 -12.73 -3.08 -15.82
N ASP A 80 -13.13 -4.30 -15.53
CA ASP A 80 -14.44 -4.59 -14.96
C ASP A 80 -14.41 -4.29 -13.46
N SER A 81 -14.45 -3.00 -13.12
CA SER A 81 -14.41 -2.55 -11.73
C SER A 81 -15.63 -3.00 -10.93
N LYS A 82 -16.74 -3.24 -11.59
CA LYS A 82 -17.95 -3.75 -10.93
C LYS A 82 -17.79 -5.21 -10.49
N ALA A 83 -17.17 -6.05 -11.32
CA ALA A 83 -16.86 -7.42 -10.92
C ALA A 83 -15.81 -7.48 -9.81
N MET A 84 -14.80 -6.60 -9.86
CA MET A 84 -13.69 -6.59 -8.89
C MET A 84 -14.06 -5.96 -7.54
N TYR A 85 -14.80 -4.84 -7.55
CA TYR A 85 -15.00 -4.00 -6.35
C TYR A 85 -16.47 -3.82 -5.95
N GLY A 86 -17.42 -4.34 -6.76
CA GLY A 86 -18.86 -4.23 -6.52
C GLY A 86 -19.50 -2.92 -6.97
N PHE A 87 -18.76 -2.02 -7.64
CA PHE A 87 -19.25 -0.76 -8.17
C PHE A 87 -18.40 -0.28 -9.35
N ASP A 88 -18.98 0.62 -10.18
CA ASP A 88 -18.28 1.19 -11.31
C ASP A 88 -17.39 2.35 -10.86
N ILE A 89 -16.08 2.24 -11.10
CA ILE A 89 -15.12 3.31 -10.82
C ILE A 89 -15.24 4.40 -11.88
N LEU A 90 -15.42 4.02 -13.14
CA LEU A 90 -15.60 4.92 -14.24
C LEU A 90 -17.05 5.42 -14.25
N GLN A 91 -17.29 6.58 -13.62
CA GLN A 91 -18.55 7.29 -13.66
C GLN A 91 -18.34 8.54 -14.50
N ASP A 92 -19.31 8.97 -15.31
CA ASP A 92 -19.34 10.25 -16.07
C ASP A 92 -17.94 10.81 -16.45
N THR A 93 -17.16 10.06 -17.18
CA THR A 93 -15.78 10.44 -17.51
C THR A 93 -15.74 11.48 -18.61
N LYS A 94 -15.17 12.61 -18.28
CA LYS A 94 -14.58 13.50 -19.27
C LYS A 94 -13.13 13.05 -19.48
N ASN A 95 -12.81 12.56 -20.65
CA ASN A 95 -11.44 12.25 -21.00
C ASN A 95 -10.73 13.54 -21.38
N SER A 96 -10.01 14.13 -20.43
CA SER A 96 -9.21 15.33 -20.68
C SER A 96 -8.13 15.06 -21.71
N THR A 97 -7.87 16.03 -22.55
CA THR A 97 -6.94 15.90 -23.66
C THR A 97 -5.77 16.90 -23.57
N THR A 98 -5.91 17.95 -22.73
CA THR A 98 -4.84 18.91 -22.44
C THR A 98 -4.62 19.07 -20.94
N VAL A 99 -3.42 19.53 -20.57
CA VAL A 99 -3.07 19.79 -19.16
C VAL A 99 -3.85 20.97 -18.58
N GLU A 100 -4.24 21.92 -19.42
CA GLU A 100 -5.09 23.06 -19.08
C GLU A 100 -6.50 22.58 -18.74
N GLU A 101 -7.07 21.71 -19.58
CA GLU A 101 -8.40 21.10 -19.35
C GLU A 101 -8.44 20.31 -18.04
N VAL A 102 -7.41 19.49 -17.75
CA VAL A 102 -7.27 18.76 -16.48
C VAL A 102 -7.29 19.72 -15.30
N PHE A 103 -6.56 20.85 -15.38
CA PHE A 103 -6.54 21.83 -14.30
C PHE A 103 -7.91 22.43 -14.02
N VAL A 104 -8.66 22.75 -15.07
CA VAL A 104 -10.04 23.27 -14.98
C VAL A 104 -10.95 22.21 -14.35
N ASN A 105 -10.87 20.96 -14.79
CA ASN A 105 -11.67 19.85 -14.27
C ASN A 105 -11.39 19.58 -12.79
N ILE A 106 -10.13 19.55 -12.37
CA ILE A 106 -9.74 19.43 -10.94
C ILE A 106 -10.28 20.61 -10.14
N SER A 107 -10.19 21.82 -10.68
CA SER A 107 -10.65 23.05 -10.00
C SER A 107 -12.16 23.02 -9.77
N ASN A 108 -12.93 22.67 -10.80
CA ASN A 108 -14.38 22.53 -10.71
C ASN A 108 -14.79 21.41 -9.73
N PHE A 109 -14.10 20.26 -9.79
CA PHE A 109 -14.33 19.16 -8.86
C PHE A 109 -14.05 19.57 -7.41
N ALA A 110 -12.92 20.22 -7.15
CA ALA A 110 -12.55 20.69 -5.81
C ALA A 110 -13.53 21.72 -5.26
N ASP A 111 -14.11 22.57 -6.11
CA ASP A 111 -15.11 23.57 -5.71
C ASP A 111 -16.51 22.98 -5.53
N SER A 112 -16.81 21.85 -6.17
CA SER A 112 -18.08 21.14 -6.01
C SER A 112 -18.21 20.39 -4.67
N LEU A 113 -17.07 20.13 -3.99
CA LEU A 113 -17.05 19.39 -2.72
C LEU A 113 -17.58 20.25 -1.56
N LYS A 114 -18.51 19.69 -0.81
CA LYS A 114 -18.98 20.27 0.46
C LYS A 114 -17.90 20.12 1.54
N ALA A 115 -18.02 20.89 2.63
CA ALA A 115 -17.03 20.94 3.69
C ALA A 115 -16.80 19.57 4.41
N ASP A 116 -17.82 18.71 4.43
CA ASP A 116 -17.80 17.37 5.02
C ASP A 116 -17.54 16.25 3.99
N GLN A 117 -17.31 16.60 2.73
CA GLN A 117 -17.02 15.64 1.65
C GLN A 117 -15.53 15.54 1.39
N PHE A 118 -15.14 14.36 0.86
CA PHE A 118 -13.78 14.01 0.47
C PHE A 118 -13.76 13.68 -1.01
N GLY A 119 -12.68 14.07 -1.68
CA GLY A 119 -12.51 13.86 -3.11
C GLY A 119 -11.25 13.10 -3.48
N ILE A 120 -11.33 12.24 -4.49
CA ILE A 120 -10.19 11.65 -5.18
C ILE A 120 -10.29 12.01 -6.65
N TYR A 121 -9.23 12.57 -7.22
CA TYR A 121 -9.12 12.84 -8.65
C TYR A 121 -7.91 12.09 -9.21
N VAL A 122 -8.14 11.16 -10.13
CA VAL A 122 -7.09 10.38 -10.80
C VAL A 122 -6.88 10.91 -12.21
N ILE A 123 -5.63 11.11 -12.61
CA ILE A 123 -5.20 11.45 -13.97
C ILE A 123 -4.43 10.24 -14.52
N ASP A 124 -5.01 9.49 -15.44
CA ASP A 124 -4.39 8.31 -16.07
C ASP A 124 -4.33 8.48 -17.58
N SER A 125 -3.22 8.90 -18.15
CA SER A 125 -1.97 9.34 -17.52
C SER A 125 -1.59 10.75 -17.99
N LEU A 126 -0.74 11.43 -17.21
CA LEU A 126 -0.16 12.73 -17.58
C LEU A 126 0.56 12.66 -18.94
N ASP A 127 1.08 11.50 -19.31
CA ASP A 127 1.84 11.29 -20.53
C ASP A 127 0.99 11.40 -21.80
N ALA A 128 -0.31 11.09 -21.73
CA ALA A 128 -1.24 11.16 -22.83
C ALA A 128 -1.70 12.58 -23.18
N LEU A 129 -1.58 13.52 -22.22
CA LEU A 129 -2.04 14.89 -22.40
C LEU A 129 -1.09 15.70 -23.30
N ALA A 130 -1.65 16.63 -24.08
CA ALA A 130 -0.95 17.71 -24.75
C ALA A 130 -1.08 19.04 -23.96
N SER A 131 -0.51 20.14 -24.42
CA SER A 131 -0.94 21.48 -24.05
C SER A 131 -1.87 22.05 -25.13
N ASP A 132 -2.65 23.09 -24.80
CA ASP A 132 -3.50 23.77 -25.78
C ASP A 132 -2.65 24.33 -26.92
N GLU A 133 -1.46 24.90 -26.63
CA GLU A 133 -0.48 25.36 -27.62
C GLU A 133 -0.07 24.23 -28.58
N GLU A 134 0.22 23.01 -28.07
CA GLU A 134 0.58 21.87 -28.90
C GLU A 134 -0.57 21.40 -29.81
N LYS A 135 -1.82 21.49 -29.34
CA LYS A 135 -3.02 21.16 -30.14
C LYS A 135 -3.23 22.17 -31.27
N GLU A 136 -3.10 23.48 -30.98
CA GLU A 136 -3.22 24.52 -31.99
C GLU A 136 -2.16 24.35 -33.09
N GLN A 137 -0.91 24.12 -32.70
CA GLN A 137 0.19 23.84 -33.65
C GLN A 137 -0.09 22.59 -34.50
N ALA A 138 -0.65 21.53 -33.92
CA ALA A 138 -1.01 20.31 -34.67
C ALA A 138 -2.15 20.59 -35.68
N ALA A 139 -3.16 21.38 -35.29
CA ALA A 139 -4.24 21.77 -36.19
C ALA A 139 -3.75 22.63 -37.36
N ASP A 140 -2.85 23.58 -37.11
CA ASP A 140 -2.29 24.44 -38.15
C ASP A 140 -1.36 23.67 -39.09
N ARG A 141 -0.64 22.68 -38.58
CA ARG A 141 0.12 21.74 -39.42
C ARG A 141 -0.77 20.97 -40.38
N ILE A 142 -1.89 20.41 -39.89
CA ILE A 142 -2.84 19.70 -40.74
C ILE A 142 -3.39 20.61 -41.84
N LYS A 143 -3.78 21.85 -41.51
CA LYS A 143 -4.27 22.85 -42.48
C LYS A 143 -3.20 23.16 -43.54
N THR A 144 -1.93 23.34 -43.11
CA THR A 144 -0.80 23.70 -44.00
C THR A 144 -0.49 22.57 -44.97
N VAL A 145 -0.46 21.32 -44.47
CA VAL A 145 -0.22 20.12 -45.31
C VAL A 145 -1.38 19.92 -46.29
N ASN A 146 -2.62 20.04 -45.85
CA ASN A 146 -3.80 19.93 -46.73
C ASN A 146 -3.85 21.01 -47.80
N ALA A 147 -3.25 22.17 -47.57
CA ALA A 147 -3.09 23.23 -48.54
C ALA A 147 -1.87 23.03 -49.50
N GLY A 148 -1.21 21.87 -49.44
CA GLY A 148 -0.07 21.55 -50.31
C GLY A 148 1.21 22.30 -49.99
N LYS A 149 1.30 22.92 -48.80
CA LYS A 149 2.49 23.69 -48.38
C LYS A 149 3.37 22.86 -47.44
N ASN A 150 4.69 23.06 -47.54
CA ASN A 150 5.61 22.46 -46.58
C ASN A 150 5.44 23.13 -45.21
N TYR A 151 5.28 22.34 -44.18
CA TYR A 151 5.26 22.83 -42.79
C TYR A 151 6.71 22.96 -42.29
N ASP A 152 7.11 24.19 -41.97
CA ASP A 152 8.42 24.44 -41.38
C ASP A 152 8.47 23.92 -39.94
N LYS A 153 9.45 23.10 -39.58
CA LYS A 153 9.53 22.40 -38.31
C LYS A 153 9.77 23.38 -37.15
N GLY A 154 8.71 23.78 -36.48
CA GLY A 154 8.81 24.40 -35.18
C GLY A 154 9.28 23.39 -34.09
N SER A 155 9.71 23.92 -32.96
CA SER A 155 10.17 23.16 -31.79
C SER A 155 9.03 22.33 -31.20
N TYR A 156 9.11 21.00 -31.28
CA TYR A 156 8.10 20.09 -30.77
C TYR A 156 8.18 19.91 -29.25
N GLY A 157 7.01 19.86 -28.57
CA GLY A 157 6.88 19.33 -27.20
C GLY A 157 7.33 20.25 -26.07
N LEU A 158 7.60 21.52 -26.31
CA LEU A 158 7.99 22.47 -25.27
C LEU A 158 6.81 23.12 -24.53
N GLY A 159 5.63 23.23 -25.15
CA GLY A 159 4.44 23.88 -24.58
C GLY A 159 4.01 23.23 -23.28
N LYS A 160 3.74 21.92 -23.31
CA LYS A 160 3.37 21.13 -22.14
C LYS A 160 4.42 21.20 -21.03
N ALA A 161 5.70 20.97 -21.34
CA ALA A 161 6.76 21.00 -20.35
C ALA A 161 6.90 22.38 -19.69
N LYS A 162 6.72 23.46 -20.47
CA LYS A 162 6.74 24.85 -20.00
C LYS A 162 5.56 25.14 -19.07
N TYR A 163 4.34 24.74 -19.45
CA TYR A 163 3.14 24.93 -18.63
C TYR A 163 3.23 24.15 -17.32
N LEU A 164 3.57 22.85 -17.38
CA LEU A 164 3.74 22.02 -16.18
C LEU A 164 4.76 22.62 -15.20
N SER A 165 5.90 23.11 -15.71
CA SER A 165 6.97 23.62 -14.86
C SER A 165 6.70 25.00 -14.27
N LYS A 166 6.01 25.88 -14.99
CA LYS A 166 5.79 27.26 -14.57
C LYS A 166 4.50 27.48 -13.82
N GLU A 167 3.42 26.80 -14.22
CA GLU A 167 2.07 27.14 -13.76
C GLU A 167 1.34 25.98 -13.10
N PHE A 168 1.16 24.88 -13.80
CA PHE A 168 0.27 23.78 -13.41
C PHE A 168 0.47 23.33 -11.96
N PHE A 169 1.66 22.86 -11.61
CA PHE A 169 1.89 22.31 -10.26
C PHE A 169 1.81 23.35 -9.16
N ARG A 170 2.21 24.58 -9.43
CA ARG A 170 2.11 25.69 -8.47
C ARG A 170 0.66 26.04 -8.20
N GLN A 171 -0.15 26.19 -9.23
CA GLN A 171 -1.57 26.49 -9.13
C GLN A 171 -2.33 25.31 -8.49
N LEU A 172 -1.99 24.07 -8.88
CA LEU A 172 -2.57 22.86 -8.28
C LEU A 172 -2.33 22.81 -6.76
N CYS A 173 -1.10 23.02 -6.31
CA CYS A 173 -0.79 23.07 -4.88
C CYS A 173 -1.62 24.14 -4.14
N SER A 174 -1.78 25.32 -4.73
CA SER A 174 -2.61 26.41 -4.16
C SER A 174 -4.08 26.02 -4.12
N LYS A 175 -4.59 25.41 -5.18
CA LYS A 175 -6.00 24.99 -5.28
C LYS A 175 -6.37 23.88 -4.29
N LEU A 176 -5.44 22.96 -4.03
CA LEU A 176 -5.63 21.86 -3.08
C LEU A 176 -5.48 22.29 -1.62
N GLN A 177 -4.89 23.45 -1.37
CA GLN A 177 -4.72 23.95 -0.01
C GLN A 177 -6.10 24.09 0.66
N ASP A 178 -6.20 23.54 1.87
CA ASP A 178 -7.44 23.56 2.68
C ASP A 178 -8.67 22.84 2.05
N LYS A 179 -8.49 22.09 0.96
CA LYS A 179 -9.51 21.24 0.35
C LYS A 179 -9.35 19.77 0.78
N ASN A 180 -10.45 19.06 0.93
CA ASN A 180 -10.47 17.64 1.27
C ASN A 180 -10.34 16.76 0.02
N ILE A 181 -9.33 16.99 -0.82
CA ILE A 181 -9.12 16.28 -2.09
C ILE A 181 -7.72 15.72 -2.18
N LEU A 182 -7.60 14.51 -2.69
CA LEU A 182 -6.34 13.89 -3.12
C LEU A 182 -6.32 13.84 -4.64
N VAL A 183 -5.25 14.36 -5.26
CA VAL A 183 -5.02 14.19 -6.69
C VAL A 183 -3.92 13.16 -6.91
N VAL A 184 -4.22 12.15 -7.72
CA VAL A 184 -3.30 11.08 -8.12
C VAL A 184 -2.90 11.30 -9.57
N ILE A 185 -1.62 11.49 -9.83
CA ILE A 185 -1.08 11.65 -11.17
C ILE A 185 -0.31 10.40 -11.53
N ILE A 186 -0.75 9.68 -12.55
CA ILE A 186 -0.05 8.54 -13.12
C ILE A 186 0.90 9.04 -14.20
N SER A 187 2.15 8.55 -14.19
CA SER A 187 3.17 8.85 -15.19
C SER A 187 3.87 7.58 -15.66
N GLN A 188 4.24 7.58 -16.94
CA GLN A 188 5.03 6.48 -17.51
C GLN A 188 6.52 6.77 -17.40
N VAL A 189 7.32 5.71 -17.25
CA VAL A 189 8.78 5.80 -17.30
C VAL A 189 9.20 6.00 -18.75
N ARG A 190 10.15 6.89 -18.97
CA ARG A 190 10.81 7.10 -20.26
C ARG A 190 12.30 6.91 -20.10
N GLU A 191 12.92 6.20 -21.02
CA GLU A 191 14.38 6.13 -21.07
C GLU A 191 14.98 7.46 -21.51
N ASN A 192 16.01 7.89 -20.82
CA ASN A 192 16.74 9.08 -21.16
C ASN A 192 17.81 8.72 -22.18
N ILE A 193 17.57 9.08 -23.44
CA ILE A 193 18.43 8.73 -24.59
C ILE A 193 19.70 9.60 -24.65
N GLN A 194 19.87 10.59 -23.77
CA GLN A 194 21.05 11.46 -23.79
C GLN A 194 22.31 10.68 -23.37
N PRO A 195 23.38 10.66 -24.21
CA PRO A 195 24.57 9.81 -24.02
C PRO A 195 25.34 10.02 -22.72
N PHE A 196 25.16 11.17 -22.05
CA PHE A 196 25.87 11.55 -20.82
C PHE A 196 24.94 11.85 -19.65
N SER A 197 23.67 11.38 -19.69
CA SER A 197 22.75 11.58 -18.57
C SER A 197 23.07 10.64 -17.42
N PHE A 198 23.29 11.19 -16.23
CA PHE A 198 23.40 10.40 -14.99
C PHE A 198 22.06 9.77 -14.57
N GLU A 199 20.93 10.27 -15.07
CA GLU A 199 19.60 9.73 -14.83
C GLU A 199 19.17 8.88 -16.02
N LYS A 200 19.19 7.56 -15.86
CA LYS A 200 18.82 6.58 -16.89
C LYS A 200 17.34 6.63 -17.27
N TYR A 201 16.48 7.02 -16.34
CA TYR A 201 15.03 7.05 -16.51
C TYR A 201 14.48 8.43 -16.14
N GLY A 202 13.54 8.89 -16.93
CA GLY A 202 12.77 10.11 -16.70
C GLY A 202 11.27 9.87 -16.79
N ARG A 203 10.47 10.92 -16.58
CA ARG A 203 9.02 10.91 -16.74
C ARG A 203 8.49 12.28 -17.12
N SER A 204 7.23 12.37 -17.52
CA SER A 204 6.54 13.65 -17.72
C SER A 204 6.48 14.47 -16.43
N GLY A 205 6.57 15.81 -16.56
CA GLY A 205 6.61 16.74 -15.43
C GLY A 205 8.01 17.00 -14.85
N GLY A 206 8.99 16.15 -15.15
CA GLY A 206 10.40 16.37 -14.80
C GLY A 206 10.64 16.80 -13.35
N LYS A 207 11.65 17.68 -13.14
CA LYS A 207 12.03 18.21 -11.82
C LYS A 207 10.91 19.02 -11.13
N ALA A 208 10.00 19.64 -11.89
CA ALA A 208 8.89 20.38 -11.31
C ALA A 208 7.92 19.45 -10.56
N MET A 209 7.62 18.27 -11.12
CA MET A 209 6.85 17.23 -10.44
C MET A 209 7.51 16.82 -9.11
N ASP A 210 8.82 16.58 -9.13
CA ASP A 210 9.56 16.22 -7.91
C ASP A 210 9.54 17.32 -6.86
N PHE A 211 9.56 18.58 -7.29
CA PHE A 211 9.51 19.69 -6.36
C PHE A 211 8.15 19.83 -5.68
N TYR A 212 7.07 19.77 -6.44
CA TYR A 212 5.73 20.09 -5.96
C TYR A 212 4.97 18.89 -5.38
N ALA A 213 5.11 17.67 -5.93
CA ALA A 213 4.43 16.48 -5.41
C ALA A 213 4.71 16.26 -3.92
N HIS A 214 3.70 15.80 -3.19
CA HIS A 214 3.89 15.38 -1.80
C HIS A 214 4.68 14.08 -1.73
N THR A 215 4.28 13.10 -2.51
CA THR A 215 4.92 11.77 -2.60
C THR A 215 5.10 11.40 -4.06
N VAL A 216 6.25 10.86 -4.39
CA VAL A 216 6.57 10.23 -5.68
C VAL A 216 6.87 8.76 -5.42
N LEU A 217 6.00 7.90 -5.94
CA LEU A 217 6.05 6.45 -5.79
C LEU A 217 6.48 5.81 -7.10
N TRP A 218 7.62 5.14 -7.11
CA TRP A 218 8.11 4.36 -8.25
C TRP A 218 7.74 2.90 -8.09
N LEU A 219 7.18 2.31 -9.16
CA LEU A 219 6.79 0.92 -9.26
C LEU A 219 7.69 0.19 -10.24
N ALA A 220 8.17 -0.99 -9.85
CA ALA A 220 8.92 -1.90 -10.70
C ALA A 220 8.35 -3.31 -10.59
N THR A 221 8.10 -3.95 -11.73
CA THR A 221 7.70 -5.36 -11.76
C THR A 221 8.93 -6.23 -11.48
N LEU A 222 8.87 -7.00 -10.39
CA LEU A 222 9.93 -7.94 -10.02
C LEU A 222 9.74 -9.29 -10.70
N LYS A 223 8.52 -9.85 -10.62
CA LYS A 223 8.24 -11.19 -11.12
C LYS A 223 6.78 -11.35 -11.54
N ARG A 224 6.52 -12.18 -12.54
CA ARG A 224 5.17 -12.65 -12.88
C ARG A 224 4.80 -13.85 -12.01
N ILE A 225 3.57 -13.87 -11.53
CA ILE A 225 3.00 -15.00 -10.80
C ILE A 225 2.29 -15.87 -11.83
N ASN A 226 2.75 -17.12 -11.95
CA ASN A 226 2.22 -18.05 -12.96
C ASN A 226 1.49 -19.22 -12.28
N LYS A 227 0.31 -19.60 -12.79
CA LYS A 227 -0.42 -20.83 -12.46
C LYS A 227 -0.72 -21.58 -13.75
N LYS A 228 -0.40 -22.88 -13.80
CA LYS A 228 -0.64 -23.75 -14.96
C LYS A 228 -0.11 -23.15 -16.28
N GLY A 229 1.08 -22.53 -16.24
CA GLY A 229 1.72 -21.93 -17.41
C GLY A 229 1.18 -20.55 -17.85
N LYS A 230 0.16 -20.01 -17.18
CA LYS A 230 -0.41 -18.68 -17.45
C LYS A 230 -0.07 -17.69 -16.36
N SER A 231 0.20 -16.43 -16.73
CA SER A 231 0.40 -15.35 -15.77
C SER A 231 -0.94 -14.95 -15.17
N VAL A 232 -1.05 -15.05 -13.84
CA VAL A 232 -2.26 -14.69 -13.05
C VAL A 232 -2.05 -13.47 -12.19
N GLY A 233 -0.82 -12.95 -12.12
CA GLY A 233 -0.49 -11.78 -11.33
C GLY A 233 0.96 -11.37 -11.47
N VAL A 234 1.34 -10.36 -10.72
CA VAL A 234 2.69 -9.79 -10.67
C VAL A 234 3.10 -9.43 -9.25
N VAL A 235 4.38 -9.56 -8.96
CA VAL A 235 5.01 -9.02 -7.76
C VAL A 235 5.62 -7.68 -8.11
N ILE A 236 5.25 -6.65 -7.39
CA ILE A 236 5.67 -5.26 -7.59
C ILE A 236 6.57 -4.82 -6.44
N LYS A 237 7.65 -4.14 -6.75
CA LYS A 237 8.39 -3.32 -5.80
C LYS A 237 7.93 -1.87 -5.91
N ALA A 238 7.49 -1.31 -4.81
CA ALA A 238 7.14 0.11 -4.70
C ALA A 238 8.16 0.83 -3.82
N LYS A 239 8.69 1.96 -4.30
CA LYS A 239 9.68 2.77 -3.59
C LYS A 239 9.30 4.24 -3.63
N THR A 240 9.30 4.90 -2.47
CA THR A 240 9.21 6.37 -2.43
C THR A 240 10.56 6.99 -2.76
N THR A 241 10.65 7.68 -3.89
CA THR A 241 11.86 8.43 -4.26
C THR A 241 11.82 9.85 -3.72
N LYS A 242 10.64 10.33 -3.41
CA LYS A 242 10.37 11.57 -2.70
C LYS A 242 9.17 11.41 -1.80
N SER A 243 9.26 11.94 -0.60
CA SER A 243 8.12 12.15 0.29
C SER A 243 8.35 13.39 1.16
N LYS A 244 7.29 14.14 1.44
CA LYS A 244 7.29 15.22 2.44
C LYS A 244 6.94 14.70 3.83
N THR A 245 6.86 13.37 3.98
CA THR A 245 6.72 12.72 5.29
C THR A 245 8.06 12.69 6.02
N PRO A 246 8.07 12.47 7.35
CA PRO A 246 9.30 12.46 8.14
C PRO A 246 10.33 11.39 7.74
N ARG A 247 9.90 10.31 7.07
CA ARG A 247 10.77 9.16 6.72
C ARG A 247 10.63 8.77 5.25
N PRO A 248 11.21 9.57 4.31
CA PRO A 248 11.23 9.24 2.89
C PRO A 248 12.11 8.03 2.58
N PHE A 249 12.08 7.57 1.33
CA PHE A 249 12.94 6.51 0.78
C PHE A 249 12.69 5.11 1.34
N ARG A 250 11.46 4.85 1.80
CA ARG A 250 10.99 3.50 2.15
C ARG A 250 10.53 2.77 0.90
N ASP A 251 10.62 1.44 0.94
CA ASP A 251 10.12 0.57 -0.10
C ASP A 251 9.43 -0.68 0.48
N CYS A 252 8.59 -1.30 -0.33
CA CYS A 252 7.96 -2.58 -0.03
C CYS A 252 7.78 -3.40 -1.29
N GLN A 253 7.48 -4.69 -1.10
CA GLN A 253 7.01 -5.58 -2.15
C GLN A 253 5.56 -5.96 -1.86
N PHE A 254 4.73 -6.01 -2.91
CA PHE A 254 3.37 -6.52 -2.82
C PHE A 254 2.96 -7.21 -4.12
N SER A 255 1.92 -8.02 -4.06
CA SER A 255 1.40 -8.75 -5.22
C SER A 255 0.11 -8.13 -5.73
N ILE A 256 -0.07 -8.15 -7.05
CA ILE A 256 -1.34 -7.88 -7.72
C ILE A 256 -1.78 -9.17 -8.41
N ILE A 257 -2.99 -9.62 -8.13
CA ILE A 257 -3.64 -10.75 -8.79
C ILE A 257 -4.68 -10.19 -9.74
N PHE A 258 -4.65 -10.58 -11.03
CA PHE A 258 -5.38 -9.86 -12.10
C PHE A 258 -6.89 -9.86 -11.94
N ASP A 259 -7.47 -10.90 -11.40
CA ASP A 259 -8.92 -11.09 -11.18
C ASP A 259 -9.36 -10.78 -9.74
N TYR A 260 -8.41 -10.33 -8.88
CA TYR A 260 -8.66 -10.10 -7.46
C TYR A 260 -8.31 -8.67 -7.04
N GLY A 261 -7.24 -8.09 -7.58
CA GLY A 261 -6.71 -6.78 -7.18
C GLY A 261 -5.40 -6.89 -6.40
N VAL A 262 -5.18 -5.98 -5.47
CA VAL A 262 -4.00 -5.99 -4.60
C VAL A 262 -4.13 -7.06 -3.52
N ASP A 263 -3.23 -8.05 -3.52
CA ASP A 263 -3.18 -9.12 -2.53
C ASP A 263 -2.59 -8.59 -1.21
N ASN A 264 -3.45 -7.98 -0.37
CA ASN A 264 -3.00 -7.42 0.90
C ASN A 264 -2.58 -8.50 1.90
N ILE A 265 -3.37 -9.57 2.04
CA ILE A 265 -3.09 -10.67 3.00
C ILE A 265 -1.79 -11.37 2.64
N GLY A 266 -1.65 -11.83 1.39
CA GLY A 266 -0.44 -12.51 0.95
C GLY A 266 0.80 -11.63 1.02
N SER A 267 0.69 -10.33 0.70
CA SER A 267 1.80 -9.38 0.81
C SER A 267 2.21 -9.13 2.26
N ASN A 268 1.26 -9.04 3.17
CA ASN A 268 1.51 -8.91 4.61
C ASN A 268 2.21 -10.15 5.19
N LEU A 269 1.81 -11.36 4.78
CA LEU A 269 2.49 -12.61 5.14
C LEU A 269 3.91 -12.66 4.57
N ASP A 270 4.07 -12.28 3.31
CA ASP A 270 5.36 -12.24 2.64
C ASP A 270 6.36 -11.34 3.39
N TYR A 271 5.89 -10.19 3.89
CA TYR A 271 6.69 -9.28 4.71
C TYR A 271 6.93 -9.81 6.14
N LEU A 272 5.87 -10.28 6.81
CA LEU A 272 5.94 -10.68 8.21
C LEU A 272 6.92 -11.85 8.41
N TYR A 273 6.91 -12.81 7.50
CA TYR A 273 7.70 -14.05 7.56
C TYR A 273 8.87 -14.08 6.56
N GLU A 274 9.16 -12.96 5.88
CA GLU A 274 10.29 -12.85 4.92
C GLU A 274 10.23 -13.93 3.83
N LEU A 275 9.01 -14.14 3.29
CA LEU A 275 8.76 -15.22 2.35
C LEU A 275 9.20 -14.92 0.92
N ARG A 276 9.68 -13.71 0.63
CA ARG A 276 10.16 -13.33 -0.70
C ARG A 276 11.59 -12.81 -0.69
N THR A 277 12.30 -13.14 -1.75
CA THR A 277 13.62 -12.57 -2.05
C THR A 277 13.46 -11.16 -2.63
N ASP A 278 14.56 -10.41 -2.76
CA ASP A 278 14.60 -9.10 -3.44
C ASP A 278 14.15 -9.15 -4.90
N LYS A 279 14.17 -10.35 -5.53
CA LYS A 279 13.69 -10.60 -6.89
C LYS A 279 12.21 -11.00 -6.94
N GLY A 280 11.51 -11.01 -5.80
CA GLY A 280 10.10 -11.38 -5.69
C GLY A 280 9.84 -12.88 -5.74
N GLU A 281 10.86 -13.74 -5.57
CA GLU A 281 10.71 -15.18 -5.53
C GLU A 281 10.34 -15.67 -4.14
N LEU A 282 9.44 -16.67 -4.06
CA LEU A 282 9.13 -17.29 -2.80
C LEU A 282 10.31 -18.10 -2.27
N THR A 283 10.61 -17.92 -0.99
CA THR A 283 11.63 -18.68 -0.26
C THR A 283 11.08 -20.05 0.17
N PRO A 284 11.93 -21.01 0.55
CA PRO A 284 11.48 -22.29 1.12
C PRO A 284 10.59 -22.13 2.37
N ALA A 285 10.74 -21.04 3.12
CA ALA A 285 9.93 -20.75 4.30
C ALA A 285 8.42 -20.62 3.99
N ALA A 286 8.05 -20.28 2.75
CA ALA A 286 6.65 -20.22 2.32
C ALA A 286 5.90 -21.57 2.36
N LYS A 287 6.62 -22.69 2.53
CA LYS A 287 6.02 -24.04 2.64
C LYS A 287 5.58 -24.40 4.05
N SER A 288 6.14 -23.73 5.07
CA SER A 288 5.88 -24.06 6.47
C SER A 288 5.97 -22.80 7.34
N ILE A 289 4.84 -22.17 7.57
CA ILE A 289 4.71 -20.93 8.33
C ILE A 289 3.96 -21.26 9.61
N ALA A 290 4.54 -20.97 10.78
CA ALA A 290 3.87 -21.09 12.05
C ALA A 290 2.96 -19.87 12.29
N TRP A 291 1.69 -20.08 12.60
CA TRP A 291 0.72 -19.03 12.90
C TRP A 291 0.07 -19.29 14.27
N GLY A 292 -0.14 -18.22 15.02
CA GLY A 292 -0.95 -18.24 16.24
C GLY A 292 -0.21 -18.27 17.57
N TYR A 293 1.14 -18.30 17.57
CA TYR A 293 1.95 -18.39 18.80
C TYR A 293 2.86 -17.17 19.08
N GLU A 294 2.72 -16.14 18.30
CA GLU A 294 3.55 -14.93 18.42
C GLU A 294 3.13 -14.04 19.59
N ASN A 295 1.87 -14.13 20.02
CA ASN A 295 1.38 -13.43 21.20
C ASN A 295 1.43 -14.34 22.44
N LYS A 296 2.48 -14.19 23.28
CA LYS A 296 2.67 -14.99 24.51
C LYS A 296 1.43 -15.05 25.42
N LYS A 297 0.65 -13.94 25.54
CA LYS A 297 -0.55 -13.90 26.37
C LYS A 297 -1.70 -14.71 25.78
N GLN A 298 -1.91 -14.59 24.46
CA GLN A 298 -2.96 -15.32 23.75
C GLN A 298 -2.63 -16.81 23.69
N THR A 299 -1.37 -17.15 23.40
CA THR A 299 -0.87 -18.54 23.44
C THR A 299 -1.05 -19.15 24.82
N LEU A 300 -0.71 -18.42 25.87
CA LEU A 300 -0.90 -18.89 27.25
C LEU A 300 -2.38 -19.16 27.55
N SER A 301 -3.29 -18.30 27.04
CA SER A 301 -4.75 -18.51 27.19
C SER A 301 -5.21 -19.77 26.50
N ILE A 302 -4.74 -20.03 25.27
CA ILE A 302 -5.06 -21.24 24.48
C ILE A 302 -4.50 -22.48 25.17
N VAL A 303 -3.23 -22.45 25.59
CA VAL A 303 -2.60 -23.57 26.30
C VAL A 303 -3.32 -23.88 27.61
N LYS A 304 -3.67 -22.86 28.38
CA LYS A 304 -4.46 -23.03 29.62
C LYS A 304 -5.83 -23.66 29.35
N LYS A 305 -6.54 -23.20 28.31
CA LYS A 305 -7.82 -23.75 27.90
C LYS A 305 -7.68 -25.21 27.46
N PHE A 306 -6.68 -25.55 26.69
CA PHE A 306 -6.36 -26.91 26.31
C PHE A 306 -6.12 -27.78 27.53
N LEU A 307 -5.23 -27.42 28.45
CA LEU A 307 -4.90 -28.16 29.64
C LEU A 307 -6.10 -28.38 30.59
N LYS A 308 -7.04 -27.41 30.62
CA LYS A 308 -8.28 -27.51 31.40
C LYS A 308 -9.29 -28.47 30.83
N ASN A 309 -9.32 -28.62 29.50
CA ASN A 309 -10.34 -29.41 28.80
C ASN A 309 -9.88 -30.81 28.44
N ILE A 310 -8.60 -31.12 28.63
CA ILE A 310 -8.04 -32.44 28.32
C ILE A 310 -7.89 -33.27 29.58
N ASP A 311 -8.52 -34.45 29.56
CA ASP A 311 -8.26 -35.51 30.50
C ASP A 311 -7.07 -36.34 30.05
N PHE A 312 -6.12 -36.58 30.95
CA PHE A 312 -4.99 -37.45 30.66
C PHE A 312 -4.69 -38.38 31.84
N MET A 313 -4.02 -39.47 31.55
CA MET A 313 -3.63 -40.46 32.59
C MET A 313 -2.12 -40.30 32.89
N PRO A 314 -1.77 -39.69 34.04
CA PRO A 314 -0.35 -39.59 34.42
C PRO A 314 0.20 -40.96 34.80
N GLU A 315 1.50 -41.16 34.51
CA GLU A 315 2.19 -42.40 34.88
C GLU A 315 2.00 -42.74 36.36
N GLY A 316 1.64 -44.00 36.60
CA GLY A 316 1.41 -44.54 37.96
C GLY A 316 0.04 -44.26 38.55
N ARG A 317 -0.89 -43.61 37.87
CA ARG A 317 -2.29 -43.42 38.32
C ARG A 317 -3.28 -44.28 37.56
N LYS A 318 -4.39 -44.67 38.27
CA LYS A 318 -5.43 -45.53 37.71
C LYS A 318 -6.64 -44.76 37.13
N LYS A 319 -6.64 -43.44 37.21
CA LYS A 319 -7.76 -42.59 36.74
C LYS A 319 -7.23 -41.40 35.95
N ASN A 320 -7.96 -41.06 34.89
CA ASN A 320 -7.75 -39.82 34.16
C ASN A 320 -8.05 -38.63 35.10
N ILE A 321 -7.22 -37.61 35.01
CA ILE A 321 -7.41 -36.34 35.70
C ILE A 321 -7.28 -35.20 34.69
N ASN A 322 -7.86 -34.05 35.05
CA ASN A 322 -7.64 -32.85 34.25
C ASN A 322 -6.15 -32.48 34.25
N ALA A 323 -5.58 -32.31 33.07
CA ALA A 323 -4.16 -32.04 32.91
C ALA A 323 -3.73 -30.75 33.64
N PHE A 324 -4.62 -29.76 33.69
CA PHE A 324 -4.36 -28.49 34.38
C PHE A 324 -4.31 -28.69 35.92
N GLU A 325 -5.22 -29.47 36.49
CA GLU A 325 -5.20 -29.82 37.93
C GLU A 325 -3.93 -30.58 38.29
N TYR A 326 -3.54 -31.56 37.46
CA TYR A 326 -2.29 -32.28 37.69
C TYR A 326 -1.08 -31.36 37.64
N PHE A 327 -1.06 -30.45 36.66
CA PHE A 327 0.00 -29.46 36.52
C PHE A 327 0.08 -28.52 37.72
N LEU A 328 -1.05 -27.99 38.21
CA LEU A 328 -1.10 -27.16 39.43
C LEU A 328 -0.64 -27.91 40.70
N HIS A 329 -1.01 -29.17 40.86
CA HIS A 329 -0.60 -29.99 41.99
C HIS A 329 0.87 -30.41 41.99
N SER A 330 1.55 -30.25 40.84
CA SER A 330 2.99 -30.52 40.68
C SER A 330 3.88 -29.39 41.18
N GLY A 331 3.33 -28.35 41.85
CA GLY A 331 4.09 -27.36 42.58
C GLY A 331 4.37 -26.04 41.85
N ILE A 332 3.67 -25.74 40.76
CA ILE A 332 3.84 -24.49 39.99
C ILE A 332 2.73 -23.51 40.37
N GLU A 333 3.05 -22.55 41.20
CA GLU A 333 2.07 -21.55 41.71
C GLU A 333 1.58 -20.57 40.64
N LYS A 334 2.43 -20.23 39.64
CA LYS A 334 2.09 -19.33 38.55
C LYS A 334 2.48 -19.92 37.21
N ILE A 335 1.49 -20.28 36.43
CA ILE A 335 1.70 -20.80 35.07
C ILE A 335 2.12 -19.66 34.17
N ASN A 336 3.36 -19.65 33.71
CA ASN A 336 3.79 -18.90 32.56
C ASN A 336 3.75 -19.79 31.27
N LEU A 337 3.91 -19.18 30.09
CA LEU A 337 3.79 -19.93 28.83
C LEU A 337 4.89 -20.98 28.66
N GLU A 338 6.12 -20.66 29.05
CA GLU A 338 7.29 -21.54 28.89
C GLU A 338 7.15 -22.79 29.76
N GLU A 339 6.71 -22.62 30.99
CA GLU A 339 6.45 -23.72 31.92
C GLU A 339 5.30 -24.60 31.46
N ALA A 340 4.20 -24.02 30.93
CA ALA A 340 3.06 -24.77 30.43
C ALA A 340 3.41 -25.56 29.16
N LEU A 341 4.20 -25.01 28.25
CA LEU A 341 4.70 -25.70 27.07
C LEU A 341 5.69 -26.80 27.44
N LEU A 342 6.60 -26.54 28.36
CA LEU A 342 7.55 -27.53 28.86
C LEU A 342 6.84 -28.71 29.53
N PHE A 343 5.76 -28.45 30.27
CA PHE A 343 4.92 -29.51 30.85
C PHE A 343 4.29 -30.40 29.77
N ILE A 344 3.74 -29.81 28.70
CA ILE A 344 3.18 -30.58 27.57
C ILE A 344 4.30 -31.35 26.88
N GLU A 345 5.48 -30.78 26.70
CA GLU A 345 6.60 -31.40 26.01
C GLU A 345 7.14 -32.62 26.77
N ASN A 346 7.20 -32.52 28.08
CA ASN A 346 7.67 -33.60 28.95
C ASN A 346 6.61 -34.74 29.17
N ASN A 347 5.38 -34.55 28.69
CA ASN A 347 4.31 -35.56 28.78
C ASN A 347 3.94 -36.06 27.37
N PRO A 348 4.43 -37.23 26.92
CA PRO A 348 4.25 -37.71 25.55
C PRO A 348 2.81 -37.79 25.07
N GLU A 349 1.87 -38.17 25.94
CA GLU A 349 0.43 -38.26 25.62
C GLU A 349 -0.18 -36.86 25.43
N LEU A 350 0.11 -35.93 26.33
CA LEU A 350 -0.34 -34.55 26.20
C LEU A 350 0.26 -33.90 24.94
N ARG A 351 1.55 -34.13 24.67
CA ARG A 351 2.22 -33.68 23.46
C ARG A 351 1.55 -34.23 22.21
N LYS A 352 1.19 -35.49 22.18
CA LYS A 352 0.47 -36.12 21.05
C LYS A 352 -0.90 -35.47 20.81
N LEU A 353 -1.69 -35.25 21.88
CA LEU A 353 -3.00 -34.61 21.82
C LEU A 353 -2.86 -33.14 21.39
N TYR A 354 -1.93 -32.40 21.98
CA TYR A 354 -1.65 -31.05 21.66
C TYR A 354 -1.21 -30.88 20.21
N ASN A 355 -0.31 -31.73 19.74
CA ASN A 355 0.16 -31.72 18.33
C ASN A 355 -0.97 -32.08 17.36
N LYS A 356 -1.92 -32.94 17.73
CA LYS A 356 -3.08 -33.28 16.92
C LYS A 356 -4.04 -32.09 16.79
N GLU A 357 -4.22 -31.33 17.86
CA GLU A 357 -5.17 -30.21 17.90
C GLU A 357 -4.56 -28.92 17.32
N PHE A 358 -3.29 -28.64 17.64
CA PHE A 358 -2.61 -27.39 17.31
C PHE A 358 -1.41 -27.52 16.36
N GLY A 359 -1.05 -28.72 15.93
CA GLY A 359 0.02 -28.94 14.96
C GLY A 359 1.46 -28.88 15.51
N GLY A 360 1.62 -28.87 16.83
CA GLY A 360 2.91 -28.85 17.53
C GLY A 360 3.05 -27.72 18.54
N LEU A 361 4.13 -27.73 19.33
CA LEU A 361 4.39 -26.71 20.35
C LEU A 361 4.68 -25.32 19.77
N THR A 362 5.04 -25.24 18.49
CA THR A 362 5.30 -24.01 17.75
C THR A 362 4.08 -23.50 16.99
N GLY A 363 2.90 -24.13 17.16
CA GLY A 363 1.69 -23.82 16.43
C GLY A 363 1.42 -24.73 15.24
N LYS A 364 0.25 -24.54 14.61
CA LYS A 364 -0.06 -25.20 13.36
C LYS A 364 0.76 -24.57 12.25
N THR A 365 1.42 -25.39 11.45
CA THR A 365 2.15 -24.91 10.29
C THR A 365 1.28 -24.97 9.04
N TYR A 366 1.38 -23.94 8.22
CA TYR A 366 0.63 -23.79 6.98
C TYR A 366 1.59 -23.52 5.84
N SER A 367 1.26 -23.96 4.64
CA SER A 367 1.84 -23.33 3.46
C SER A 367 1.29 -21.90 3.33
N ARG A 368 1.96 -21.06 2.57
CA ARG A 368 1.52 -19.66 2.35
C ARG A 368 0.07 -19.57 1.90
N ASP A 369 -0.31 -20.36 0.88
CA ASP A 369 -1.66 -20.32 0.32
C ASP A 369 -2.70 -20.84 1.32
N ALA A 370 -2.39 -21.93 2.05
CA ALA A 370 -3.28 -22.45 3.10
C ALA A 370 -3.43 -21.46 4.28
N LEU A 371 -2.41 -20.65 4.56
CA LEU A 371 -2.50 -19.64 5.61
C LEU A 371 -3.34 -18.43 5.16
N ILE A 372 -3.27 -18.04 3.89
CA ILE A 372 -4.17 -17.02 3.32
C ILE A 372 -5.62 -17.47 3.49
N GLU A 373 -5.96 -18.67 3.03
CA GLU A 373 -7.32 -19.24 3.16
C GLU A 373 -7.78 -19.32 4.63
N TYR A 374 -6.89 -19.68 5.54
CA TYR A 374 -7.18 -19.73 6.97
C TYR A 374 -7.49 -18.36 7.55
N ILE A 375 -6.70 -17.33 7.21
CA ILE A 375 -6.90 -15.95 7.68
C ILE A 375 -8.22 -15.39 7.15
N GLU A 376 -8.51 -15.56 5.87
CA GLU A 376 -9.75 -15.13 5.23
C GLU A 376 -10.97 -15.82 5.87
N SER A 377 -10.93 -17.16 6.00
CA SER A 377 -12.04 -17.94 6.54
C SER A 377 -12.34 -17.65 8.01
N ASN A 378 -11.39 -17.15 8.77
CA ASN A 378 -11.53 -16.82 10.19
C ASN A 378 -11.57 -15.32 10.48
N ASN A 379 -11.60 -14.45 9.47
CA ASN A 379 -11.60 -12.98 9.59
C ASN A 379 -10.43 -12.44 10.44
N LEU A 380 -9.23 -12.98 10.25
CA LEU A 380 -8.02 -12.63 11.01
C LEU A 380 -7.17 -11.54 10.34
N GLU A 381 -7.68 -10.86 9.33
CA GLU A 381 -6.95 -9.84 8.58
C GLU A 381 -6.45 -8.70 9.46
N ASN A 382 -7.29 -8.23 10.39
CA ASN A 382 -6.91 -7.15 11.30
C ASN A 382 -5.76 -7.57 12.23
N GLU A 383 -5.77 -8.82 12.72
CA GLU A 383 -4.69 -9.35 13.54
C GLU A 383 -3.37 -9.41 12.74
N LEU A 384 -3.43 -9.84 11.47
CA LEU A 384 -2.27 -9.84 10.57
C LEU A 384 -1.74 -8.42 10.35
N ILE A 385 -2.62 -7.45 10.09
CA ILE A 385 -2.26 -6.04 9.90
C ILE A 385 -1.56 -5.49 11.15
N GLU A 386 -2.09 -5.74 12.34
CA GLU A 386 -1.47 -5.30 13.61
C GLU A 386 -0.05 -5.86 13.77
N LYS A 387 0.17 -7.14 13.49
CA LYS A 387 1.49 -7.77 13.54
C LYS A 387 2.48 -7.17 12.53
N VAL A 388 2.00 -6.86 11.33
CA VAL A 388 2.82 -6.20 10.29
C VAL A 388 3.23 -4.80 10.74
N ILE A 389 2.30 -4.02 11.28
CA ILE A 389 2.57 -2.67 11.80
C ILE A 389 3.57 -2.75 12.95
N GLU A 390 3.37 -3.66 13.90
CA GLU A 390 4.29 -3.86 15.03
C GLU A 390 5.71 -4.20 14.57
N LYS A 391 5.86 -5.15 13.64
CA LYS A 391 7.17 -5.49 13.04
C LYS A 391 7.80 -4.27 12.36
N TRP A 392 7.01 -3.51 11.58
CA TRP A 392 7.49 -2.32 10.89
C TRP A 392 7.97 -1.25 11.88
N GLU A 393 7.15 -0.93 12.88
CA GLU A 393 7.49 0.08 13.90
C GLU A 393 8.71 -0.32 14.74
N LYS A 394 8.85 -1.61 15.04
CA LYS A 394 10.03 -2.15 15.71
C LYS A 394 11.30 -1.89 14.89
N ILE A 395 11.30 -2.26 13.60
CA ILE A 395 12.44 -2.00 12.70
C ILE A 395 12.72 -0.50 12.62
N GLU A 396 11.68 0.34 12.45
CA GLU A 396 11.83 1.79 12.38
C GLU A 396 12.39 2.39 13.69
N SER A 397 12.09 1.80 14.83
CA SER A 397 12.65 2.21 16.13
C SER A 397 14.11 1.80 16.29
N GLU A 398 14.49 0.63 15.81
CA GLU A 398 15.87 0.12 15.86
C GLU A 398 16.82 0.95 15.01
N ILE A 399 16.37 1.41 13.83
CA ILE A 399 17.14 2.28 12.94
C ILE A 399 17.06 3.77 13.30
N ALA A 400 16.23 4.14 14.29
CA ALA A 400 16.09 5.51 14.73
C ALA A 400 17.39 6.01 15.41
N SER A 401 17.72 7.28 15.19
CA SER A 401 18.91 7.86 15.82
C SER A 401 18.77 7.89 17.34
N MET A 402 19.70 7.23 18.02
CA MET A 402 19.86 7.30 19.50
C MET A 402 20.39 8.65 19.98
N ARG A 403 20.72 9.57 19.09
CA ARG A 403 21.25 10.88 19.45
C ARG A 403 20.20 11.72 20.18
N LYS A 404 20.60 12.40 21.25
CA LYS A 404 19.76 13.37 21.98
C LYS A 404 19.22 14.43 21.01
N LYS A 405 17.92 14.63 20.99
CA LYS A 405 17.28 15.66 20.14
C LYS A 405 17.79 17.02 20.54
N ARG A 406 18.28 17.81 19.58
CA ARG A 406 19.01 19.05 19.79
C ARG A 406 18.22 20.12 20.58
N TYR A 407 16.88 20.14 20.46
CA TYR A 407 16.01 21.17 21.01
C TYR A 407 14.79 20.65 21.79
N ALA A 408 14.67 19.32 21.99
CA ALA A 408 13.43 18.72 22.52
C ALA A 408 13.27 18.81 24.05
N THR A 409 14.20 19.41 24.77
CA THR A 409 14.24 19.33 26.25
C THR A 409 14.63 20.62 26.95
N GLN A 410 14.61 21.76 26.28
CA GLN A 410 14.64 23.04 27.03
C GLN A 410 13.20 23.49 27.22
N PRO A 411 12.64 23.49 28.46
CA PRO A 411 11.46 24.27 28.72
C PRO A 411 11.82 25.69 28.30
N ARG A 412 10.97 26.33 27.49
CA ARG A 412 11.08 27.76 27.23
C ARG A 412 11.04 28.41 28.62
N GLY A 413 12.16 28.91 29.07
CA GLY A 413 12.23 29.67 30.29
C GLY A 413 11.19 30.79 30.22
N GLU A 414 10.32 30.80 31.21
CA GLU A 414 9.53 31.99 31.49
C GLU A 414 10.53 33.13 31.67
N LYS A 415 10.43 34.12 30.78
CA LYS A 415 11.01 35.42 30.98
C LYS A 415 9.95 36.33 31.54
#